data_0e11f5559f341e45a483a4a78fbfa6bf
#
_entry.id   0e11f5559f341e45a483a4a78fbfa6bf
#
_cell.length_a   1.000
_cell.length_b   1.000
_cell.length_c   1.000
_cell.angle_alpha   90.00
_cell.angle_beta   90.00
_cell.angle_gamma   90.00
#
_symmetry.space_group_name_H-M   'P 1'
#
loop_
_entity.id
_entity.type
_entity.pdbx_description
1 polymer ?
#
loop_
_entity_poly.entity_id
_entity_poly.type
_entity_poly.pdbx_seq_one_letter_code
_entity_poly.pdbx_strand_id
1 'polypeptide(L)'
;KVALISGSGGFDKSMHGECLKVAPKYGIEVVADETYGAADTDMTAQLTKIRASSAQAVLNAGFGQGPAIVTRNYRQVGLTLPLYQSHGVASKEYIKLSGPAAEGVRLPAAALLVPELLADKDPQKPIVTAYKRDYEARFKTDVSTFGGHAYDGLMLAVNAIKRAGSTDKAKVRDALESTRGYVGTGGVVNMSASDHMGLDLSAFLMLEVKNGNWSMVR
;
A
#
# COMPACT_ATOMS: atom_id res chain seq x y z
N LYS A 1 -5.92 0.67 21.31
CA LYS A 1 -4.85 1.67 21.46
C LYS A 1 -3.75 1.41 20.45
N VAL A 2 -3.38 2.41 19.66
CA VAL A 2 -2.39 2.29 18.58
C VAL A 2 -1.30 3.35 18.77
N ALA A 3 -0.05 2.95 18.53
CA ALA A 3 1.02 3.90 18.30
C ALA A 3 1.15 4.17 16.80
N LEU A 4 1.31 5.42 16.44
CA LEU A 4 1.58 5.87 15.09
C LEU A 4 3.05 6.29 15.00
N ILE A 5 3.74 5.84 13.96
CA ILE A 5 5.07 6.35 13.60
C ILE A 5 5.06 6.69 12.12
N SER A 6 5.60 7.84 11.73
CA SER A 6 5.52 8.31 10.35
C SER A 6 6.82 8.97 9.87
N GLY A 7 7.09 8.84 8.59
CA GLY A 7 8.14 9.64 7.95
C GLY A 7 7.73 11.11 7.79
N SER A 8 8.67 11.93 7.35
CA SER A 8 8.49 13.37 7.14
C SER A 8 8.22 13.77 5.69
N GLY A 9 8.14 12.82 4.76
CA GLY A 9 7.84 13.05 3.35
C GLY A 9 6.40 13.47 3.07
N GLY A 10 6.12 13.86 1.84
CA GLY A 10 4.77 14.32 1.46
C GLY A 10 3.70 13.23 1.60
N PHE A 11 3.98 12.02 1.11
CA PHE A 11 3.11 10.86 1.28
C PHE A 11 2.91 10.53 2.78
N ASP A 12 4.02 10.51 3.54
CA ASP A 12 4.01 10.12 4.94
C ASP A 12 3.12 11.06 5.77
N LYS A 13 3.25 12.37 5.57
CA LYS A 13 2.43 13.40 6.21
C LYS A 13 0.95 13.28 5.84
N SER A 14 0.65 13.03 4.56
CA SER A 14 -0.72 12.81 4.10
C SER A 14 -1.34 11.58 4.74
N MET A 15 -0.64 10.46 4.72
CA MET A 15 -1.08 9.20 5.35
C MET A 15 -1.27 9.36 6.85
N HIS A 16 -0.33 10.01 7.55
CA HIS A 16 -0.41 10.33 8.97
C HIS A 16 -1.68 11.14 9.29
N GLY A 17 -1.91 12.24 8.54
CA GLY A 17 -3.10 13.07 8.73
C GLY A 17 -4.41 12.31 8.55
N GLU A 18 -4.50 11.45 7.52
CA GLU A 18 -5.69 10.61 7.32
C GLU A 18 -5.83 9.56 8.42
N CYS A 19 -4.75 8.97 8.93
CA CYS A 19 -4.83 8.06 10.07
C CYS A 19 -5.42 8.74 11.31
N LEU A 20 -4.94 9.93 11.66
CA LEU A 20 -5.48 10.69 12.79
C LEU A 20 -6.95 11.06 12.60
N LYS A 21 -7.34 11.46 11.39
CA LYS A 21 -8.72 11.84 11.04
C LYS A 21 -9.70 10.67 11.11
N VAL A 22 -9.27 9.47 10.72
CA VAL A 22 -10.17 8.31 10.66
C VAL A 22 -10.15 7.45 11.93
N ALA A 23 -9.07 7.46 12.71
CA ALA A 23 -8.92 6.63 13.90
C ALA A 23 -10.13 6.72 14.86
N PRO A 24 -10.64 7.91 15.21
CA PRO A 24 -11.81 8.02 16.12
C PRO A 24 -13.08 7.37 15.55
N LYS A 25 -13.25 7.35 14.22
CA LYS A 25 -14.42 6.73 13.57
C LYS A 25 -14.48 5.22 13.79
N TYR A 26 -13.33 4.60 14.06
CA TYR A 26 -13.19 3.18 14.34
C TYR A 26 -12.94 2.87 15.82
N GLY A 27 -13.10 3.85 16.70
CA GLY A 27 -12.84 3.68 18.14
C GLY A 27 -11.37 3.45 18.46
N ILE A 28 -10.48 3.89 17.59
CA ILE A 28 -9.02 3.79 17.77
C ILE A 28 -8.51 5.03 18.49
N GLU A 29 -7.80 4.81 19.59
CA GLU A 29 -7.08 5.83 20.34
C GLU A 29 -5.61 5.80 19.94
N VAL A 30 -5.08 6.92 19.45
CA VAL A 30 -3.64 7.07 19.20
C VAL A 30 -2.96 7.51 20.48
N VAL A 31 -2.18 6.61 21.09
CA VAL A 31 -1.57 6.80 22.43
C VAL A 31 -0.09 7.17 22.36
N ALA A 32 0.52 7.08 21.20
CA ALA A 32 1.87 7.57 20.91
C ALA A 32 1.92 7.98 19.44
N ASP A 33 2.59 9.07 19.14
CA ASP A 33 2.71 9.63 17.79
C ASP A 33 4.16 10.13 17.60
N GLU A 34 4.93 9.41 16.80
CA GLU A 34 6.36 9.66 16.61
C GLU A 34 6.66 9.87 15.11
N THR A 35 7.69 10.66 14.84
CA THR A 35 8.12 10.93 13.48
C THR A 35 9.61 10.67 13.29
N TYR A 36 10.00 10.38 12.04
CA TYR A 36 11.39 10.25 11.61
C TYR A 36 11.66 11.02 10.33
N GLY A 37 12.89 11.48 10.18
CA GLY A 37 13.37 12.18 8.98
C GLY A 37 13.67 11.24 7.82
N ALA A 38 13.64 11.77 6.58
CA ALA A 38 13.96 10.99 5.39
C ALA A 38 15.41 10.46 5.35
N ALA A 39 16.33 11.12 6.07
CA ALA A 39 17.73 10.73 6.17
C ALA A 39 18.06 9.93 7.44
N ASP A 40 17.08 9.67 8.30
CA ASP A 40 17.33 8.94 9.54
C ASP A 40 17.64 7.47 9.22
N THR A 41 18.70 6.97 9.83
CA THR A 41 19.15 5.58 9.70
C THR A 41 18.88 4.76 10.96
N ASP A 42 18.37 5.40 12.02
CA ASP A 42 18.04 4.78 13.31
C ASP A 42 16.80 5.45 13.92
N MET A 43 15.78 4.65 14.22
CA MET A 43 14.52 5.07 14.86
C MET A 43 14.36 4.47 16.26
N THR A 44 15.47 4.04 16.89
CA THR A 44 15.46 3.39 18.22
C THR A 44 14.86 4.31 19.28
N ALA A 45 15.12 5.62 19.23
CA ALA A 45 14.58 6.58 20.19
C ALA A 45 13.04 6.64 20.14
N GLN A 46 12.48 6.79 18.94
CA GLN A 46 11.02 6.82 18.70
C GLN A 46 10.37 5.50 19.14
N LEU A 47 10.96 4.38 18.73
CA LEU A 47 10.43 3.05 19.05
C LEU A 47 10.54 2.72 20.54
N THR A 48 11.52 3.25 21.25
CA THR A 48 11.63 3.13 22.72
C THR A 48 10.47 3.87 23.41
N LYS A 49 10.09 5.05 22.94
CA LYS A 49 8.92 5.77 23.47
C LYS A 49 7.63 4.98 23.18
N ILE A 50 7.49 4.46 21.97
CA ILE A 50 6.34 3.60 21.62
C ILE A 50 6.28 2.37 22.54
N ARG A 51 7.40 1.72 22.82
CA ARG A 51 7.48 0.58 23.74
C ARG A 51 7.02 0.91 25.15
N ALA A 52 7.29 2.14 25.61
CA ALA A 52 6.86 2.62 26.93
C ALA A 52 5.39 3.04 26.98
N SER A 53 4.70 3.13 25.84
CA SER A 53 3.31 3.54 25.77
C SER A 53 2.35 2.37 26.07
N SER A 54 1.04 2.69 26.16
CA SER A 54 -0.03 1.68 26.31
C SER A 54 -0.53 1.11 24.96
N ALA A 55 0.24 1.25 23.89
CA ALA A 55 -0.15 0.76 22.56
C ALA A 55 -0.32 -0.76 22.54
N GLN A 56 -1.28 -1.21 21.76
CA GLN A 56 -1.60 -2.63 21.50
C GLN A 56 -1.21 -3.04 20.07
N ALA A 57 -0.95 -2.07 19.21
CA ALA A 57 -0.43 -2.25 17.85
C ALA A 57 0.36 -1.01 17.43
N VAL A 58 1.19 -1.15 16.43
CA VAL A 58 1.95 -0.04 15.83
C VAL A 58 1.62 0.05 14.35
N LEU A 59 1.31 1.25 13.88
CA LEU A 59 1.13 1.58 12.47
C LEU A 59 2.26 2.53 12.03
N ASN A 60 2.98 2.13 10.99
CA ASN A 60 3.95 3.00 10.33
C ASN A 60 3.36 3.60 9.05
N ALA A 61 3.13 4.90 9.07
CA ALA A 61 2.72 5.69 7.91
C ALA A 61 3.97 6.19 7.17
N GLY A 62 4.61 5.30 6.41
CA GLY A 62 5.90 5.58 5.79
C GLY A 62 6.00 5.12 4.33
N PHE A 63 6.98 5.69 3.63
CA PHE A 63 7.34 5.38 2.25
C PHE A 63 8.87 5.32 2.10
N GLY A 64 9.34 4.63 1.04
CA GLY A 64 10.76 4.52 0.74
C GLY A 64 11.49 3.54 1.66
N GLN A 65 12.70 3.89 2.11
CA GLN A 65 13.56 3.01 2.91
C GLN A 65 13.28 3.06 4.41
N GLY A 66 12.75 4.18 4.92
CA GLY A 66 12.47 4.39 6.35
C GLY A 66 11.66 3.26 6.98
N PRO A 67 10.56 2.78 6.38
CA PRO A 67 9.78 1.66 6.89
C PRO A 67 10.56 0.37 7.13
N ALA A 68 11.55 0.05 6.30
CA ALA A 68 12.40 -1.12 6.51
C ALA A 68 13.35 -0.91 7.70
N ILE A 69 13.85 0.31 7.90
CA ILE A 69 14.67 0.66 9.06
C ILE A 69 13.83 0.59 10.35
N VAL A 70 12.62 1.19 10.33
CA VAL A 70 11.65 1.06 11.43
C VAL A 70 11.43 -0.41 11.78
N THR A 71 11.20 -1.27 10.79
CA THR A 71 10.93 -2.69 11.00
C THR A 71 12.11 -3.41 11.67
N ARG A 72 13.36 -3.14 11.26
CA ARG A 72 14.54 -3.72 11.88
C ARG A 72 14.73 -3.21 13.32
N ASN A 73 14.66 -1.89 13.51
CA ASN A 73 14.83 -1.30 14.85
C ASN A 73 13.68 -1.72 15.79
N TYR A 74 12.48 -1.93 15.26
CA TYR A 74 11.33 -2.45 16.00
C TYR A 74 11.65 -3.78 16.71
N ARG A 75 12.28 -4.71 16.00
CA ARG A 75 12.72 -5.99 16.59
C ARG A 75 13.90 -5.81 17.52
N GLN A 76 14.85 -4.94 17.17
CA GLN A 76 16.05 -4.67 18.00
C GLN A 76 15.67 -4.10 19.37
N VAL A 77 14.67 -3.22 19.47
CA VAL A 77 14.20 -2.70 20.76
C VAL A 77 13.28 -3.67 21.51
N GLY A 78 13.05 -4.88 20.98
CA GLY A 78 12.25 -5.91 21.64
C GLY A 78 10.74 -5.67 21.59
N LEU A 79 10.24 -4.88 20.65
CA LEU A 79 8.80 -4.74 20.41
C LEU A 79 8.24 -6.00 19.76
N THR A 80 7.12 -6.50 20.30
CA THR A 80 6.43 -7.73 19.83
C THR A 80 4.96 -7.50 19.46
N LEU A 81 4.47 -6.25 19.59
CA LEU A 81 3.11 -5.89 19.20
C LEU A 81 2.90 -6.14 17.69
N PRO A 82 1.66 -6.30 17.21
CA PRO A 82 1.38 -6.29 15.78
C PRO A 82 1.92 -5.00 15.11
N LEU A 83 2.75 -5.17 14.07
CA LEU A 83 3.28 -4.07 13.27
C LEU A 83 2.56 -4.02 11.93
N TYR A 84 1.93 -2.90 11.66
CA TYR A 84 1.29 -2.60 10.39
C TYR A 84 2.10 -1.56 9.62
N GLN A 85 2.28 -1.80 8.34
CA GLN A 85 2.90 -0.84 7.41
C GLN A 85 1.84 -0.23 6.50
N SER A 86 2.13 0.93 5.94
CA SER A 86 1.32 1.51 4.88
C SER A 86 1.40 0.67 3.59
N HIS A 87 0.42 0.83 2.70
CA HIS A 87 0.48 0.25 1.35
C HIS A 87 1.68 0.76 0.52
N GLY A 88 2.29 1.87 0.93
CA GLY A 88 3.44 2.48 0.27
C GLY A 88 4.72 1.64 0.29
N VAL A 89 4.73 0.49 0.98
CA VAL A 89 5.88 -0.43 1.00
C VAL A 89 5.55 -1.81 0.41
N ALA A 90 4.44 -1.94 -0.29
CA ALA A 90 3.95 -3.19 -0.86
C ALA A 90 4.83 -3.69 -2.02
N SER A 91 6.02 -4.19 -1.70
CA SER A 91 6.98 -4.75 -2.64
C SER A 91 7.88 -5.79 -1.98
N LYS A 92 8.48 -6.68 -2.78
CA LYS A 92 9.50 -7.62 -2.28
C LYS A 92 10.78 -6.91 -1.83
N GLU A 93 11.06 -5.73 -2.35
CA GLU A 93 12.22 -4.93 -1.91
C GLU A 93 12.10 -4.55 -0.43
N TYR A 94 10.91 -4.19 0.05
CA TYR A 94 10.69 -3.97 1.48
C TYR A 94 11.04 -5.20 2.32
N ILE A 95 10.59 -6.40 1.90
CA ILE A 95 10.89 -7.65 2.62
C ILE A 95 12.40 -7.88 2.64
N LYS A 96 13.07 -7.71 1.50
CA LYS A 96 14.52 -7.86 1.37
C LYS A 96 15.29 -6.89 2.27
N LEU A 97 14.92 -5.61 2.29
CA LEU A 97 15.57 -4.58 3.11
C LEU A 97 15.32 -4.79 4.61
N SER A 98 14.16 -5.30 4.98
CA SER A 98 13.81 -5.58 6.38
C SER A 98 14.42 -6.90 6.87
N GLY A 99 14.72 -7.82 5.96
CA GLY A 99 15.23 -9.16 6.26
C GLY A 99 14.29 -9.95 7.18
N PRO A 100 14.84 -10.78 8.10
CA PRO A 100 14.02 -11.57 9.02
C PRO A 100 13.09 -10.73 9.92
N ALA A 101 13.37 -9.45 10.11
CA ALA A 101 12.54 -8.56 10.91
C ALA A 101 11.14 -8.32 10.31
N ALA A 102 10.99 -8.55 8.99
CA ALA A 102 9.71 -8.39 8.30
C ALA A 102 8.68 -9.45 8.68
N GLU A 103 9.09 -10.61 9.22
CA GLU A 103 8.17 -11.72 9.51
C GLU A 103 7.03 -11.27 10.42
N GLY A 104 5.78 -11.58 10.01
CA GLY A 104 4.56 -11.19 10.73
C GLY A 104 4.14 -9.73 10.54
N VAL A 105 4.88 -8.92 9.76
CA VAL A 105 4.45 -7.56 9.42
C VAL A 105 3.27 -7.62 8.48
N ARG A 106 2.27 -6.75 8.72
CA ARG A 106 1.03 -6.68 7.94
C ARG A 106 0.92 -5.36 7.20
N LEU A 107 0.26 -5.39 6.04
CA LEU A 107 -0.06 -4.17 5.29
C LEU A 107 -1.23 -4.40 4.32
N PRO A 108 -1.99 -3.37 3.99
CA PRO A 108 -2.93 -3.43 2.87
C PRO A 108 -2.17 -3.35 1.55
N ALA A 109 -2.55 -4.19 0.58
CA ALA A 109 -1.95 -4.16 -0.77
C ALA A 109 -2.93 -4.60 -1.84
N ALA A 110 -2.67 -4.18 -3.09
CA ALA A 110 -3.44 -4.64 -4.24
C ALA A 110 -3.20 -6.13 -4.53
N ALA A 111 -4.18 -6.77 -5.13
CA ALA A 111 -4.20 -8.19 -5.49
C ALA A 111 -3.03 -8.63 -6.37
N LEU A 112 -2.39 -7.70 -7.08
CA LEU A 112 -1.24 -7.96 -7.96
C LEU A 112 -0.08 -8.71 -7.28
N LEU A 113 0.11 -8.54 -5.97
CA LEU A 113 1.20 -9.19 -5.25
C LEU A 113 0.95 -10.68 -4.97
N VAL A 114 -0.30 -11.12 -5.02
CA VAL A 114 -0.73 -12.46 -4.64
C VAL A 114 -1.78 -13.06 -5.58
N PRO A 115 -1.59 -13.01 -6.92
CA PRO A 115 -2.61 -13.47 -7.87
C PRO A 115 -2.97 -14.95 -7.69
N GLU A 116 -2.02 -15.76 -7.24
CA GLU A 116 -2.20 -17.17 -6.96
C GLU A 116 -3.13 -17.47 -5.77
N LEU A 117 -3.33 -16.51 -4.88
CA LEU A 117 -4.18 -16.64 -3.69
C LEU A 117 -5.62 -16.16 -3.93
N LEU A 118 -5.90 -15.54 -5.09
CA LEU A 118 -7.24 -15.08 -5.43
C LEU A 118 -8.17 -16.24 -5.76
N ALA A 119 -9.45 -16.07 -5.40
CA ALA A 119 -10.48 -17.02 -5.81
C ALA A 119 -10.61 -17.07 -7.34
N ASP A 120 -10.97 -18.23 -7.92
CA ASP A 120 -11.08 -18.37 -9.37
C ASP A 120 -12.11 -17.43 -10.01
N LYS A 121 -13.16 -17.08 -9.25
CA LYS A 121 -14.21 -16.14 -9.67
C LYS A 121 -13.84 -14.67 -9.50
N ASP A 122 -12.67 -14.35 -8.94
CA ASP A 122 -12.24 -12.97 -8.74
C ASP A 122 -11.98 -12.31 -10.12
N PRO A 123 -12.65 -11.20 -10.45
CA PRO A 123 -12.50 -10.56 -11.75
C PRO A 123 -11.08 -10.02 -11.99
N GLN A 124 -10.31 -9.73 -10.95
CA GLN A 124 -8.93 -9.28 -11.10
C GLN A 124 -7.95 -10.42 -11.38
N LYS A 125 -8.28 -11.67 -10.99
CA LYS A 125 -7.35 -12.80 -11.11
C LYS A 125 -6.72 -12.96 -12.50
N PRO A 126 -7.50 -13.00 -13.60
CA PRO A 126 -6.90 -13.13 -14.95
C PRO A 126 -6.01 -11.94 -15.31
N ILE A 127 -6.38 -10.71 -14.89
CA ILE A 127 -5.64 -9.48 -15.21
C ILE A 127 -4.29 -9.45 -14.48
N VAL A 128 -4.31 -9.64 -13.15
CA VAL A 128 -3.09 -9.61 -12.34
C VAL A 128 -2.15 -10.78 -12.64
N THR A 129 -2.70 -11.95 -12.97
CA THR A 129 -1.90 -13.11 -13.37
C THR A 129 -1.19 -12.88 -14.70
N ALA A 130 -1.90 -12.34 -15.69
CA ALA A 130 -1.31 -12.01 -16.99
C ALA A 130 -0.24 -10.92 -16.85
N TYR A 131 -0.55 -9.84 -16.13
CA TYR A 131 0.40 -8.76 -15.91
C TYR A 131 1.67 -9.25 -15.22
N LYS A 132 1.55 -10.02 -14.12
CA LYS A 132 2.70 -10.58 -13.40
C LYS A 132 3.56 -11.44 -14.30
N ARG A 133 2.96 -12.40 -14.99
CA ARG A 133 3.66 -13.29 -15.93
C ARG A 133 4.46 -12.50 -16.99
N ASP A 134 3.81 -11.54 -17.63
CA ASP A 134 4.40 -10.82 -18.78
C ASP A 134 5.48 -9.84 -18.30
N TYR A 135 5.26 -9.18 -17.17
CA TYR A 135 6.25 -8.29 -16.55
C TYR A 135 7.51 -9.05 -16.13
N GLU A 136 7.35 -10.13 -15.36
CA GLU A 136 8.48 -10.93 -14.85
C GLU A 136 9.23 -11.65 -16.00
N ALA A 137 8.51 -12.09 -17.03
CA ALA A 137 9.14 -12.65 -18.22
C ALA A 137 10.01 -11.64 -18.97
N ARG A 138 9.54 -10.37 -19.06
CA ARG A 138 10.22 -9.31 -19.82
C ARG A 138 11.37 -8.69 -19.03
N PHE A 139 11.15 -8.35 -17.76
CA PHE A 139 12.08 -7.54 -16.99
C PHE A 139 12.96 -8.34 -16.02
N LYS A 140 12.69 -9.64 -15.85
CA LYS A 140 13.44 -10.55 -14.95
C LYS A 140 13.50 -10.05 -13.50
N THR A 141 12.47 -9.35 -13.06
CA THR A 141 12.32 -8.83 -11.70
C THR A 141 10.88 -9.00 -11.23
N ASP A 142 10.68 -9.05 -9.91
CA ASP A 142 9.35 -9.17 -9.32
C ASP A 142 8.46 -7.97 -9.67
N VAL A 143 7.17 -8.21 -9.76
CA VAL A 143 6.18 -7.13 -9.87
C VAL A 143 6.09 -6.30 -8.59
N SER A 144 5.66 -5.06 -8.75
CA SER A 144 5.27 -4.20 -7.64
C SER A 144 3.93 -3.52 -7.93
N THR A 145 3.23 -3.11 -6.89
CA THR A 145 1.98 -2.35 -7.03
C THR A 145 2.19 -1.03 -7.77
N PHE A 146 3.38 -0.42 -7.66
CA PHE A 146 3.73 0.82 -8.38
C PHE A 146 3.67 0.65 -9.90
N GLY A 147 4.29 -0.41 -10.41
CA GLY A 147 4.23 -0.74 -11.85
C GLY A 147 2.80 -1.04 -12.30
N GLY A 148 2.03 -1.76 -11.47
CA GLY A 148 0.63 -2.05 -11.73
C GLY A 148 -0.22 -0.77 -11.82
N HIS A 149 -0.10 0.14 -10.88
CA HIS A 149 -0.82 1.42 -10.92
C HIS A 149 -0.44 2.29 -12.11
N ALA A 150 0.84 2.32 -12.49
CA ALA A 150 1.28 3.04 -13.68
C ALA A 150 0.67 2.45 -14.96
N TYR A 151 0.61 1.11 -15.06
CA TYR A 151 -0.05 0.41 -16.15
C TYR A 151 -1.54 0.72 -16.22
N ASP A 152 -2.24 0.63 -15.09
CA ASP A 152 -3.67 0.94 -15.01
C ASP A 152 -3.94 2.39 -15.42
N GLY A 153 -3.14 3.34 -14.94
CA GLY A 153 -3.26 4.75 -15.31
C GLY A 153 -3.12 4.97 -16.81
N LEU A 154 -2.13 4.32 -17.45
CA LEU A 154 -1.95 4.37 -18.90
C LEU A 154 -3.16 3.77 -19.63
N MET A 155 -3.63 2.60 -19.21
CA MET A 155 -4.76 1.92 -19.85
C MET A 155 -6.07 2.66 -19.68
N LEU A 156 -6.32 3.28 -18.52
CA LEU A 156 -7.44 4.18 -18.29
C LEU A 156 -7.41 5.37 -19.25
N ALA A 157 -6.24 6.02 -19.40
CA ALA A 157 -6.06 7.14 -20.32
C ALA A 157 -6.30 6.70 -21.78
N VAL A 158 -5.71 5.60 -22.23
CA VAL A 158 -5.91 5.05 -23.58
C VAL A 158 -7.39 4.74 -23.85
N ASN A 159 -8.07 4.09 -22.90
CA ASN A 159 -9.49 3.77 -23.03
C ASN A 159 -10.36 5.05 -23.06
N ALA A 160 -10.02 6.05 -22.26
CA ALA A 160 -10.72 7.34 -22.28
C ALA A 160 -10.57 8.07 -23.61
N ILE A 161 -9.35 8.13 -24.17
CA ILE A 161 -9.08 8.71 -25.49
C ILE A 161 -9.88 7.99 -26.57
N LYS A 162 -9.92 6.66 -26.55
CA LYS A 162 -10.72 5.86 -27.49
C LYS A 162 -12.22 6.16 -27.37
N ARG A 163 -12.77 6.23 -26.16
CA ARG A 163 -14.18 6.59 -25.95
C ARG A 163 -14.50 8.01 -26.35
N ALA A 164 -13.58 8.96 -26.07
CA ALA A 164 -13.73 10.35 -26.46
C ALA A 164 -13.62 10.59 -27.98
N GLY A 165 -12.98 9.66 -28.71
CA GLY A 165 -12.64 9.84 -30.13
C GLY A 165 -11.72 11.05 -30.38
N SER A 166 -10.99 11.50 -29.36
CA SER A 166 -10.25 12.78 -29.39
C SER A 166 -9.17 12.78 -28.30
N THR A 167 -8.11 13.60 -28.51
CA THR A 167 -7.11 13.92 -27.50
C THR A 167 -7.37 15.26 -26.81
N ASP A 168 -8.51 15.90 -27.08
CA ASP A 168 -8.95 17.09 -26.36
C ASP A 168 -9.07 16.81 -24.86
N LYS A 169 -8.44 17.64 -24.04
CA LYS A 169 -8.30 17.40 -22.60
C LYS A 169 -9.65 17.36 -21.87
N ALA A 170 -10.61 18.21 -22.28
CA ALA A 170 -11.93 18.23 -21.65
C ALA A 170 -12.72 16.94 -21.98
N LYS A 171 -12.72 16.53 -23.26
CA LYS A 171 -13.39 15.28 -23.69
C LYS A 171 -12.76 14.05 -23.06
N VAL A 172 -11.44 14.01 -22.93
CA VAL A 172 -10.74 12.89 -22.27
C VAL A 172 -11.04 12.85 -20.77
N ARG A 173 -11.08 14.02 -20.10
CA ARG A 173 -11.50 14.10 -18.68
C ARG A 173 -12.92 13.57 -18.51
N ASP A 174 -13.87 14.03 -19.30
CA ASP A 174 -15.28 13.59 -19.22
C ASP A 174 -15.41 12.08 -19.47
N ALA A 175 -14.60 11.55 -20.38
CA ALA A 175 -14.52 10.12 -20.63
C ALA A 175 -13.88 9.35 -19.43
N LEU A 176 -12.87 9.91 -18.75
CA LEU A 176 -12.31 9.32 -17.53
C LEU A 176 -13.36 9.30 -16.40
N GLU A 177 -14.04 10.40 -16.16
CA GLU A 177 -15.09 10.54 -15.14
C GLU A 177 -16.27 9.58 -15.37
N SER A 178 -16.50 9.18 -16.60
CA SER A 178 -17.54 8.20 -16.97
C SER A 178 -17.08 6.73 -16.84
N THR A 179 -15.85 6.47 -16.42
CA THR A 179 -15.32 5.11 -16.26
C THR A 179 -16.11 4.34 -15.21
N ARG A 180 -16.59 3.14 -15.55
CA ARG A 180 -17.28 2.21 -14.66
C ARG A 180 -16.79 0.79 -14.90
N GLY A 181 -16.56 0.07 -13.80
CA GLY A 181 -16.22 -1.35 -13.83
C GLY A 181 -14.92 -1.69 -14.56
N TYR A 182 -13.96 -0.75 -14.63
CA TYR A 182 -12.65 -1.07 -15.18
C TYR A 182 -11.89 -1.97 -14.22
N VAL A 183 -11.64 -3.20 -14.62
CA VAL A 183 -10.87 -4.17 -13.84
C VAL A 183 -9.39 -3.97 -14.14
N GLY A 184 -8.68 -3.36 -13.19
CA GLY A 184 -7.26 -3.11 -13.26
C GLY A 184 -6.44 -4.00 -12.33
N THR A 185 -5.14 -3.78 -12.33
CA THR A 185 -4.21 -4.47 -11.42
C THR A 185 -4.33 -3.97 -9.98
N GLY A 186 -4.75 -2.72 -9.80
CA GLY A 186 -4.93 -2.06 -8.50
C GLY A 186 -6.33 -2.17 -7.90
N GLY A 187 -7.31 -2.70 -8.63
CA GLY A 187 -8.71 -2.77 -8.19
C GLY A 187 -9.71 -2.65 -9.32
N VAL A 188 -10.98 -2.55 -8.99
CA VAL A 188 -12.07 -2.24 -9.92
C VAL A 188 -12.40 -0.76 -9.85
N VAL A 189 -12.11 -0.02 -10.93
CA VAL A 189 -12.19 1.44 -10.96
C VAL A 189 -13.58 1.90 -11.41
N ASN A 190 -14.18 2.78 -10.59
CA ASN A 190 -15.45 3.48 -10.86
C ASN A 190 -15.27 4.97 -10.59
N MET A 191 -15.00 5.75 -11.61
CA MET A 191 -14.80 7.20 -11.47
C MET A 191 -16.11 8.00 -11.57
N SER A 192 -16.08 9.25 -11.11
CA SER A 192 -17.16 10.23 -11.32
C SER A 192 -16.56 11.64 -11.36
N ALA A 193 -17.37 12.66 -11.65
CA ALA A 193 -16.94 14.06 -11.61
C ALA A 193 -16.50 14.52 -10.21
N SER A 194 -16.93 13.83 -9.14
CA SER A 194 -16.56 14.12 -7.75
C SER A 194 -15.59 13.11 -7.13
N ASP A 195 -15.31 12.02 -7.82
CA ASP A 195 -14.36 10.98 -7.39
C ASP A 195 -13.47 10.57 -8.57
N HIS A 196 -12.28 11.14 -8.59
CA HIS A 196 -11.25 10.83 -9.60
C HIS A 196 -10.32 9.69 -9.18
N MET A 197 -10.42 9.18 -7.95
CA MET A 197 -9.68 8.00 -7.51
C MET A 197 -10.35 6.71 -7.97
N GLY A 198 -11.67 6.66 -7.85
CA GLY A 198 -12.49 5.57 -8.38
C GLY A 198 -12.25 4.20 -7.74
N LEU A 199 -11.50 4.11 -6.65
CA LEU A 199 -11.22 2.89 -5.90
C LEU A 199 -11.83 2.99 -4.49
N ASP A 200 -12.37 1.90 -4.01
CA ASP A 200 -12.84 1.74 -2.64
C ASP A 200 -11.96 0.75 -1.84
N LEU A 201 -12.35 0.42 -0.61
CA LEU A 201 -11.57 -0.46 0.24
C LEU A 201 -11.44 -1.89 -0.30
N SER A 202 -12.29 -2.32 -1.24
CA SER A 202 -12.18 -3.64 -1.87
C SER A 202 -10.93 -3.78 -2.76
N ALA A 203 -10.29 -2.67 -3.12
CA ALA A 203 -9.01 -2.65 -3.83
C ALA A 203 -7.85 -3.20 -2.99
N PHE A 204 -8.03 -3.33 -1.67
CA PHE A 204 -6.98 -3.80 -0.77
C PHE A 204 -7.29 -5.17 -0.17
N LEU A 205 -6.27 -6.02 -0.20
CA LEU A 205 -6.19 -7.23 0.60
C LEU A 205 -5.26 -6.97 1.78
N MET A 206 -5.58 -7.50 2.97
CA MET A 206 -4.63 -7.47 4.08
C MET A 206 -3.61 -8.59 3.87
N LEU A 207 -2.36 -8.22 3.69
CA LEU A 207 -1.24 -9.15 3.53
C LEU A 207 -0.39 -9.19 4.80
N GLU A 208 0.30 -10.32 4.98
CA GLU A 208 1.29 -10.55 6.03
C GLU A 208 2.55 -11.14 5.39
N VAL A 209 3.71 -10.74 5.89
CA VAL A 209 4.96 -11.40 5.52
C VAL A 209 5.05 -12.72 6.26
N LYS A 210 5.16 -13.82 5.51
CA LYS A 210 5.29 -15.18 6.03
C LYS A 210 6.33 -15.95 5.23
N ASN A 211 7.36 -16.45 5.93
CA ASN A 211 8.51 -17.13 5.31
C ASN A 211 9.15 -16.29 4.19
N GLY A 212 9.28 -14.97 4.42
CA GLY A 212 9.88 -14.05 3.47
C GLY A 212 9.03 -13.77 2.21
N ASN A 213 7.76 -14.11 2.19
CA ASN A 213 6.83 -13.87 1.08
C ASN A 213 5.52 -13.25 1.57
N TRP A 214 4.75 -12.69 0.62
CA TRP A 214 3.41 -12.21 0.90
C TRP A 214 2.44 -13.38 1.08
N SER A 215 1.61 -13.30 2.09
CA SER A 215 0.52 -14.22 2.38
C SER A 215 -0.75 -13.42 2.71
N MET A 216 -1.93 -13.92 2.36
CA MET A 216 -3.18 -13.27 2.76
C MET A 216 -3.48 -13.56 4.23
N VAL A 217 -3.85 -12.50 4.97
CA VAL A 217 -4.45 -12.65 6.30
C VAL A 217 -5.89 -13.14 6.10
N ARG A 218 -6.23 -14.26 6.73
CA ARG A 218 -7.58 -14.85 6.72
C ARG A 218 -8.39 -14.42 7.92
#